data_ceb8f9f9a9e481fcc2258493a0f330c4
#
_entry.id   ceb8f9f9a9e481fcc2258493a0f330c4
#
_cell.length_a   1.000
_cell.length_b   1.000
_cell.length_c   1.000
_cell.angle_alpha   90.00
_cell.angle_beta   90.00
_cell.angle_gamma   90.00
#
_symmetry.space_group_name_H-M   'P 1'
#
loop_
_entity.id
_entity.type
_entity.pdbx_description
1 polymer ?
#
loop_
_entity_poly.entity_id
_entity_poly.type
_entity_poly.pdbx_seq_one_letter_code
_entity_poly.pdbx_strand_id
1 'polypeptide(L)'
;TLLQITEQDDNYRLPKGEIRDYPDYPLRGFMIDCARKFIPLSYLQDLVKIMSYYKMNTLQIHLNDNGHKKFFDNDFTNTYSAFRLESDMYPGLTAYDGFYTKKEFIDLQKQAMALGIEIIPEIDVPAHSLAFSRYKPEIGSKKYGMDHLDLFSPETYPFIDALFKEYLEG
;
A
#
# COMPACT_ATOMS: atom_id res chain seq x y z
N THR A 1 13.21 17.84 14.73
CA THR A 1 13.44 19.20 15.31
C THR A 1 14.91 19.56 15.37
N LEU A 2 15.78 18.80 16.07
CA LEU A 2 17.19 19.13 16.18
C LEU A 2 17.87 19.20 14.79
N LEU A 3 17.67 18.21 13.93
CA LEU A 3 18.19 18.20 12.57
C LEU A 3 17.75 19.46 11.79
N GLN A 4 16.47 19.79 11.82
CA GLN A 4 15.93 20.97 11.14
C GLN A 4 16.52 22.30 11.66
N ILE A 5 16.89 22.37 12.94
CA ILE A 5 17.53 23.55 13.51
C ILE A 5 19.00 23.62 13.08
N THR A 6 19.70 22.51 13.12
CA THR A 6 21.13 22.49 12.71
C THR A 6 21.33 22.75 11.23
N GLU A 7 20.39 22.34 10.38
CA GLU A 7 20.44 22.59 8.92
C GLU A 7 20.22 24.07 8.54
N GLN A 8 19.70 24.89 9.49
CA GLN A 8 19.54 26.33 9.28
C GLN A 8 20.78 27.16 9.66
N ASP A 9 21.81 26.52 10.21
CA ASP A 9 23.09 27.18 10.54
C ASP A 9 24.20 26.59 9.64
N ASP A 10 24.90 27.43 8.87
CA ASP A 10 25.99 27.01 7.98
C ASP A 10 27.11 26.22 8.68
N ASN A 11 27.23 26.35 10.01
CA ASN A 11 28.21 25.64 10.82
C ASN A 11 27.58 24.47 11.61
N TYR A 12 26.33 24.12 11.36
CA TYR A 12 25.58 23.06 12.04
C TYR A 12 25.57 23.20 13.58
N ARG A 13 25.51 24.43 14.11
CA ARG A 13 25.51 24.69 15.55
C ARG A 13 24.10 24.73 16.08
N LEU A 14 23.89 24.17 17.26
CA LEU A 14 22.66 24.33 18.00
C LEU A 14 22.67 25.63 18.83
N PRO A 15 21.67 26.49 18.71
CA PRO A 15 21.55 27.65 19.59
C PRO A 15 21.32 27.19 21.04
N LYS A 16 21.83 27.98 22.02
CA LYS A 16 21.55 27.73 23.42
C LYS A 16 20.12 28.18 23.70
N GLY A 17 19.28 27.27 24.25
CA GLY A 17 17.90 27.58 24.56
C GLY A 17 17.09 26.37 24.97
N GLU A 18 15.81 26.54 25.11
CA GLU A 18 14.81 25.49 25.36
C GLU A 18 13.98 25.28 24.11
N ILE A 19 13.75 24.02 23.75
CA ILE A 19 12.90 23.62 22.61
C ILE A 19 11.66 22.94 23.17
N ARG A 20 10.47 23.46 22.83
CA ARG A 20 9.18 22.81 23.08
C ARG A 20 8.57 22.49 21.72
N ASP A 21 8.49 21.20 21.40
CA ASP A 21 7.99 20.72 20.11
C ASP A 21 7.12 19.48 20.34
N TYR A 22 5.85 19.59 19.94
CA TYR A 22 4.87 18.51 20.00
C TYR A 22 3.88 18.65 18.85
N PRO A 23 3.31 17.54 18.35
CA PRO A 23 2.34 17.59 17.28
C PRO A 23 0.96 18.03 17.77
N ASP A 24 0.25 18.86 17.01
CA ASP A 24 -1.15 19.20 17.25
C ASP A 24 -2.09 18.01 16.90
N TYR A 25 -1.68 17.16 15.97
CA TYR A 25 -2.44 15.99 15.51
C TYR A 25 -1.65 14.71 15.76
N PRO A 26 -2.23 13.71 16.44
CA PRO A 26 -1.56 12.42 16.69
C PRO A 26 -1.33 11.63 15.40
N LEU A 27 -2.27 11.66 14.44
CA LEU A 27 -2.14 11.03 13.13
C LEU A 27 -1.69 12.07 12.09
N ARG A 28 -0.55 11.83 11.46
CA ARG A 28 0.03 12.65 10.39
C ARG A 28 0.43 11.73 9.24
N GLY A 29 -0.59 11.32 8.48
CA GLY A 29 -0.47 10.26 7.48
C GLY A 29 -0.39 10.78 6.05
N PHE A 30 0.10 9.90 5.19
CA PHE A 30 0.05 10.01 3.74
C PHE A 30 -0.41 8.67 3.15
N MET A 31 -1.15 8.69 2.05
CA MET A 31 -1.55 7.50 1.32
C MET A 31 -0.98 7.55 -0.09
N ILE A 32 -0.48 6.41 -0.56
CA ILE A 32 0.05 6.26 -1.92
C ILE A 32 -0.60 5.08 -2.63
N ASP A 33 -1.07 5.31 -3.86
CA ASP A 33 -1.61 4.28 -4.74
C ASP A 33 -0.46 3.60 -5.51
N CYS A 34 -0.08 2.42 -5.05
CA CYS A 34 0.90 1.57 -5.73
C CYS A 34 0.24 0.57 -6.70
N ALA A 35 -1.08 0.45 -6.63
CA ALA A 35 -1.84 -0.52 -7.42
C ALA A 35 -2.01 -0.06 -8.86
N ARG A 36 -2.60 1.11 -9.10
CA ARG A 36 -2.84 1.63 -10.46
C ARG A 36 -1.56 1.97 -11.20
N LYS A 37 -0.50 2.28 -10.47
CA LYS A 37 0.85 2.47 -11.01
C LYS A 37 1.87 1.83 -10.07
N PHE A 38 2.69 0.92 -10.59
CA PHE A 38 3.77 0.36 -9.79
C PHE A 38 4.75 1.45 -9.35
N ILE A 39 4.97 1.55 -8.06
CA ILE A 39 5.95 2.45 -7.44
C ILE A 39 7.14 1.59 -6.99
N PRO A 40 8.35 1.84 -7.49
CA PRO A 40 9.51 1.07 -7.08
C PRO A 40 9.77 1.14 -5.57
N LEU A 41 10.25 0.05 -4.98
CA LEU A 41 10.56 -0.03 -3.55
C LEU A 41 11.50 1.10 -3.10
N SER A 42 12.50 1.44 -3.91
CA SER A 42 13.44 2.54 -3.62
C SER A 42 12.74 3.89 -3.42
N TYR A 43 11.69 4.15 -4.20
CA TYR A 43 10.89 5.36 -4.03
C TYR A 43 10.14 5.37 -2.69
N LEU A 44 9.55 4.24 -2.29
CA LEU A 44 8.88 4.12 -0.99
C LEU A 44 9.87 4.29 0.18
N GLN A 45 11.09 3.76 0.04
CA GLN A 45 12.16 3.94 1.03
C GLN A 45 12.58 5.41 1.16
N ASP A 46 12.66 6.15 0.07
CA ASP A 46 12.97 7.58 0.11
C ASP A 46 11.77 8.40 0.62
N LEU A 47 10.55 8.02 0.24
CA LEU A 47 9.33 8.65 0.78
C LEU A 47 9.25 8.54 2.30
N VAL A 48 9.56 7.38 2.87
CA VAL A 48 9.60 7.16 4.33
C VAL A 48 10.62 8.08 5.00
N LYS A 49 11.80 8.28 4.43
CA LYS A 49 12.82 9.23 4.94
C LYS A 49 12.29 10.67 4.92
N ILE A 50 11.68 11.08 3.80
CA ILE A 50 11.09 12.41 3.65
C ILE A 50 9.96 12.62 4.67
N MET A 51 9.08 11.65 4.83
CA MET A 51 7.98 11.68 5.81
C MET A 51 8.51 11.84 7.24
N SER A 52 9.56 11.10 7.60
CA SER A 52 10.21 11.22 8.92
C SER A 52 10.77 12.62 9.15
N TYR A 53 11.43 13.21 8.15
CA TYR A 53 11.94 14.58 8.22
C TYR A 53 10.82 15.59 8.51
N TYR A 54 9.65 15.43 7.86
CA TYR A 54 8.47 16.27 8.07
C TYR A 54 7.59 15.83 9.25
N LYS A 55 8.09 14.92 10.09
CA LYS A 55 7.40 14.44 11.32
C LYS A 55 6.05 13.78 11.05
N MET A 56 5.87 13.21 9.87
CA MET A 56 4.74 12.33 9.59
C MET A 56 4.98 10.97 10.25
N ASN A 57 3.90 10.24 10.55
CA ASN A 57 4.01 8.98 11.32
C ASN A 57 3.21 7.81 10.75
N THR A 58 2.51 7.99 9.64
CA THR A 58 1.69 6.92 9.06
C THR A 58 1.74 6.96 7.54
N LEU A 59 2.08 5.84 6.91
CA LEU A 59 2.05 5.65 5.46
C LEU A 59 1.07 4.53 5.11
N GLN A 60 -0.04 4.85 4.47
CA GLN A 60 -0.97 3.87 3.91
C GLN A 60 -0.55 3.55 2.48
N ILE A 61 -0.39 2.27 2.17
CA ILE A 61 0.00 1.78 0.84
C ILE A 61 -1.16 0.98 0.25
N HIS A 62 -1.78 1.52 -0.79
CA HIS A 62 -2.87 0.89 -1.53
C HIS A 62 -2.31 -0.13 -2.53
N LEU A 63 -2.57 -1.43 -2.28
CA LEU A 63 -1.86 -2.54 -2.91
C LEU A 63 -2.63 -3.24 -4.03
N ASN A 64 -3.95 -3.03 -4.13
CA ASN A 64 -4.75 -3.58 -5.23
C ASN A 64 -5.78 -2.60 -5.74
N ASP A 65 -5.88 -2.54 -7.06
CA ASP A 65 -6.89 -1.75 -7.75
C ASP A 65 -6.97 -2.11 -9.24
N ASN A 66 -7.87 -1.40 -9.94
CA ASN A 66 -8.05 -1.51 -11.39
C ASN A 66 -8.24 -0.14 -12.04
N GLY A 67 -7.97 -0.07 -13.32
CA GLY A 67 -8.29 1.08 -14.15
C GLY A 67 -9.80 1.24 -14.34
N HIS A 68 -10.22 2.42 -14.78
CA HIS A 68 -11.62 2.63 -15.18
C HIS A 68 -11.87 1.99 -16.53
N LYS A 69 -12.79 1.03 -16.60
CA LYS A 69 -13.10 0.27 -17.83
C LYS A 69 -13.39 1.15 -19.06
N LYS A 70 -13.91 2.39 -18.85
CA LYS A 70 -14.17 3.34 -19.94
C LYS A 70 -12.94 3.70 -20.78
N PHE A 71 -11.75 3.54 -20.23
CA PHE A 71 -10.48 3.73 -20.94
C PHE A 71 -9.95 2.44 -21.59
N PHE A 72 -10.69 1.34 -21.46
CA PHE A 72 -10.36 0.01 -21.95
C PHE A 72 -11.55 -0.61 -22.69
N ASP A 73 -12.10 0.12 -23.65
CA ASP A 73 -13.23 -0.29 -24.50
C ASP A 73 -14.50 -0.71 -23.74
N ASN A 74 -14.67 -0.22 -22.51
CA ASN A 74 -15.70 -0.64 -21.56
C ASN A 74 -15.69 -2.14 -21.23
N ASP A 75 -14.55 -2.79 -21.38
CA ASP A 75 -14.39 -4.22 -21.16
C ASP A 75 -13.45 -4.50 -19.98
N PHE A 76 -13.95 -5.22 -18.97
CA PHE A 76 -13.14 -5.66 -17.85
C PHE A 76 -12.05 -6.67 -18.25
N THR A 77 -12.17 -7.38 -19.38
CA THR A 77 -11.13 -8.29 -19.87
C THR A 77 -9.86 -7.52 -20.22
N ASN A 78 -10.01 -6.32 -20.77
CA ASN A 78 -8.90 -5.45 -21.19
C ASN A 78 -8.48 -4.44 -20.11
N THR A 79 -9.32 -4.22 -19.11
CA THR A 79 -9.06 -3.23 -18.05
C THR A 79 -7.83 -3.61 -17.23
N TYR A 80 -6.90 -2.70 -17.07
CA TYR A 80 -5.75 -2.92 -16.20
C TYR A 80 -6.18 -3.25 -14.76
N SER A 81 -5.48 -4.19 -14.13
CA SER A 81 -5.67 -4.53 -12.71
C SER A 81 -4.37 -5.00 -12.10
N ALA A 82 -4.18 -4.74 -10.83
CA ALA A 82 -2.98 -5.12 -10.11
C ALA A 82 -3.26 -5.53 -8.67
N PHE A 83 -2.47 -6.49 -8.20
CA PHE A 83 -2.20 -6.75 -6.80
C PHE A 83 -0.68 -6.74 -6.61
N ARG A 84 -0.17 -6.05 -5.58
CA ARG A 84 1.24 -5.69 -5.49
C ARG A 84 2.05 -6.45 -4.44
N LEU A 85 1.44 -7.35 -3.68
CA LEU A 85 2.14 -8.09 -2.65
C LEU A 85 2.27 -9.56 -3.03
N GLU A 86 3.48 -10.12 -2.90
CA GLU A 86 3.74 -11.54 -3.15
C GLU A 86 2.84 -12.42 -2.28
N SER A 87 2.26 -13.46 -2.88
CA SER A 87 1.43 -14.45 -2.20
C SER A 87 1.92 -15.86 -2.51
N ASP A 88 2.20 -16.63 -1.47
CA ASP A 88 2.48 -18.06 -1.58
C ASP A 88 1.18 -18.87 -1.69
N MET A 89 0.10 -18.36 -1.07
CA MET A 89 -1.22 -18.99 -1.13
C MET A 89 -1.81 -18.92 -2.54
N TYR A 90 -1.56 -17.82 -3.26
CA TYR A 90 -2.08 -17.57 -4.60
C TYR A 90 -0.97 -17.22 -5.60
N PRO A 91 -0.12 -18.21 -5.99
CA PRO A 91 0.97 -17.98 -6.93
C PRO A 91 0.45 -17.42 -8.27
N GLY A 92 1.05 -16.33 -8.75
CA GLY A 92 0.63 -15.68 -10.00
C GLY A 92 -0.49 -14.65 -9.84
N LEU A 93 -0.96 -14.37 -8.62
CA LEU A 93 -1.92 -13.30 -8.34
C LEU A 93 -1.32 -11.90 -8.57
N THR A 94 -0.02 -11.75 -8.38
CA THR A 94 0.69 -10.47 -8.50
C THR A 94 0.69 -9.91 -9.92
N ALA A 95 0.73 -8.58 -10.03
CA ALA A 95 0.77 -7.91 -11.32
C ALA A 95 2.09 -8.13 -12.06
N TYR A 96 2.02 -8.27 -13.39
CA TYR A 96 3.15 -8.55 -14.26
C TYR A 96 4.15 -7.39 -14.41
N ASP A 97 3.70 -6.17 -14.16
CA ASP A 97 4.49 -4.93 -14.32
C ASP A 97 5.26 -4.53 -13.04
N GLY A 98 5.11 -5.31 -11.97
CA GLY A 98 5.85 -5.17 -10.72
C GLY A 98 5.03 -5.49 -9.47
N PHE A 99 5.72 -5.96 -8.46
CA PHE A 99 5.16 -6.27 -7.14
C PHE A 99 6.28 -6.21 -6.09
N TYR A 100 5.92 -6.25 -4.83
CA TYR A 100 6.85 -6.34 -3.70
C TYR A 100 6.87 -7.78 -3.19
N THR A 101 8.07 -8.34 -3.03
CA THR A 101 8.22 -9.61 -2.31
C THR A 101 7.85 -9.40 -0.83
N LYS A 102 7.44 -10.46 -0.15
CA LYS A 102 7.17 -10.41 1.30
C LYS A 102 8.38 -9.85 2.06
N LYS A 103 9.57 -10.32 1.69
CA LYS A 103 10.81 -9.84 2.32
C LYS A 103 11.03 -8.34 2.12
N GLU A 104 10.87 -7.84 0.90
CA GLU A 104 11.03 -6.41 0.60
C GLU A 104 10.03 -5.56 1.38
N PHE A 105 8.79 -6.02 1.48
CA PHE A 105 7.75 -5.28 2.20
C PHE A 105 7.99 -5.28 3.72
N ILE A 106 8.40 -6.41 4.30
CA ILE A 106 8.80 -6.52 5.71
C ILE A 106 10.03 -5.62 6.00
N ASP A 107 11.02 -5.60 5.13
CA ASP A 107 12.22 -4.76 5.30
C ASP A 107 11.85 -3.26 5.21
N LEU A 108 10.92 -2.88 4.32
CA LEU A 108 10.37 -1.52 4.26
C LEU A 108 9.64 -1.14 5.56
N GLN A 109 8.81 -2.03 6.11
CA GLN A 109 8.12 -1.80 7.38
C GLN A 109 9.11 -1.59 8.53
N LYS A 110 10.16 -2.42 8.62
CA LYS A 110 11.22 -2.28 9.64
C LYS A 110 11.97 -0.95 9.50
N GLN A 111 12.29 -0.54 8.27
CA GLN A 111 12.91 0.74 7.99
C GLN A 111 12.00 1.90 8.42
N ALA A 112 10.72 1.85 8.09
CA ALA A 112 9.74 2.86 8.46
C ALA A 112 9.58 2.97 9.98
N MET A 113 9.46 1.84 10.68
CA MET A 113 9.37 1.80 12.14
C MET A 113 10.60 2.42 12.82
N ALA A 114 11.80 2.16 12.29
CA ALA A 114 13.04 2.77 12.80
C ALA A 114 13.05 4.31 12.65
N LEU A 115 12.26 4.83 11.72
CA LEU A 115 12.07 6.27 11.47
C LEU A 115 10.80 6.85 12.11
N GLY A 116 10.11 6.06 12.95
CA GLY A 116 8.88 6.48 13.64
C GLY A 116 7.64 6.52 12.75
N ILE A 117 7.62 5.74 11.68
CA ILE A 117 6.50 5.66 10.73
C ILE A 117 5.90 4.25 10.74
N GLU A 118 4.59 4.18 10.94
CA GLU A 118 3.79 2.99 10.76
C GLU A 118 3.37 2.85 9.29
N ILE A 119 3.53 1.65 8.71
CA ILE A 119 2.98 1.33 7.38
C ILE A 119 1.68 0.57 7.56
N ILE A 120 0.62 1.08 6.94
CA ILE A 120 -0.69 0.41 6.85
C ILE A 120 -0.80 -0.18 5.44
N PRO A 121 -0.65 -1.50 5.27
CA PRO A 121 -0.95 -2.15 4.00
C PRO A 121 -2.46 -2.17 3.79
N GLU A 122 -2.90 -1.67 2.65
CA GLU A 122 -4.31 -1.68 2.27
C GLU A 122 -4.56 -2.72 1.17
N ILE A 123 -5.44 -3.68 1.47
CA ILE A 123 -5.99 -4.64 0.51
C ILE A 123 -7.48 -4.36 0.43
N ASP A 124 -7.92 -3.79 -0.69
CA ASP A 124 -9.27 -3.26 -0.86
C ASP A 124 -10.23 -4.32 -1.38
N VAL A 125 -11.33 -4.53 -0.65
CA VAL A 125 -12.41 -5.45 -0.98
C VAL A 125 -13.75 -4.87 -0.46
N PRO A 126 -14.89 -5.16 -1.06
CA PRO A 126 -15.15 -6.03 -2.22
C PRO A 126 -15.01 -5.35 -3.58
N ALA A 127 -14.88 -4.02 -3.65
CA ALA A 127 -14.59 -3.27 -4.87
C ALA A 127 -13.07 -3.22 -5.12
N HIS A 128 -12.65 -2.59 -6.23
CA HIS A 128 -11.24 -2.51 -6.63
C HIS A 128 -10.53 -3.87 -6.75
N SER A 129 -11.33 -4.92 -6.98
CA SER A 129 -10.94 -6.32 -6.81
C SER A 129 -10.78 -7.08 -8.15
N LEU A 130 -10.62 -6.37 -9.28
CA LEU A 130 -10.51 -7.01 -10.59
C LEU A 130 -9.32 -7.98 -10.69
N ALA A 131 -8.21 -7.72 -10.00
CA ALA A 131 -7.08 -8.64 -9.95
C ALA A 131 -7.47 -9.99 -9.32
N PHE A 132 -8.27 -9.96 -8.26
CA PHE A 132 -8.74 -11.15 -7.57
C PHE A 132 -9.77 -11.93 -8.40
N SER A 133 -10.74 -11.25 -8.98
CA SER A 133 -11.76 -11.88 -9.81
C SER A 133 -11.22 -12.39 -11.15
N ARG A 134 -10.14 -11.86 -11.67
CA ARG A 134 -9.42 -12.43 -12.81
C ARG A 134 -8.66 -13.69 -12.45
N TYR A 135 -8.05 -13.71 -11.30
CA TYR A 135 -7.36 -14.89 -10.79
C TYR A 135 -8.35 -16.03 -10.50
N LYS A 136 -9.50 -15.68 -9.88
CA LYS A 136 -10.57 -16.63 -9.54
C LYS A 136 -11.92 -16.08 -10.01
N PRO A 137 -12.36 -16.36 -11.26
CA PRO A 137 -13.58 -15.78 -11.84
C PRO A 137 -14.87 -16.04 -11.05
N GLU A 138 -14.90 -17.12 -10.26
CA GLU A 138 -16.07 -17.52 -9.47
C GLU A 138 -16.41 -16.55 -8.34
N ILE A 139 -15.44 -15.72 -7.93
CA ILE A 139 -15.66 -14.69 -6.91
C ILE A 139 -16.03 -13.33 -7.47
N GLY A 140 -15.97 -13.15 -8.80
CA GLY A 140 -16.33 -11.89 -9.46
C GLY A 140 -17.85 -11.70 -9.58
N SER A 141 -18.33 -10.47 -9.36
CA SER A 141 -19.74 -10.15 -9.41
C SER A 141 -20.24 -10.03 -10.85
N LYS A 142 -21.20 -10.87 -11.23
CA LYS A 142 -21.90 -10.77 -12.52
C LYS A 142 -22.87 -9.58 -12.57
N LYS A 143 -23.35 -9.12 -11.42
CA LYS A 143 -24.34 -8.05 -11.32
C LYS A 143 -23.71 -6.66 -11.33
N TYR A 144 -22.63 -6.48 -10.61
CA TYR A 144 -22.00 -5.17 -10.42
C TYR A 144 -20.73 -4.96 -11.27
N GLY A 145 -20.20 -6.03 -11.85
CA GLY A 145 -18.97 -6.04 -12.65
C GLY A 145 -17.85 -6.82 -11.98
N MET A 146 -16.94 -7.30 -12.78
CA MET A 146 -15.82 -8.15 -12.33
C MET A 146 -14.83 -7.42 -11.40
N ASP A 147 -14.87 -6.11 -11.33
CA ASP A 147 -14.09 -5.29 -10.38
C ASP A 147 -14.69 -5.29 -8.96
N HIS A 148 -15.80 -5.99 -8.77
CA HIS A 148 -16.43 -6.22 -7.46
C HIS A 148 -16.49 -7.72 -7.17
N LEU A 149 -16.27 -8.09 -5.91
CA LEU A 149 -16.47 -9.47 -5.48
C LEU A 149 -17.97 -9.75 -5.24
N ASP A 150 -18.41 -10.95 -5.60
CA ASP A 150 -19.74 -11.45 -5.27
C ASP A 150 -19.75 -12.01 -3.85
N LEU A 151 -20.28 -11.24 -2.91
CA LEU A 151 -20.36 -11.64 -1.49
C LEU A 151 -21.31 -12.81 -1.22
N PHE A 152 -22.10 -13.23 -2.21
CA PHE A 152 -22.97 -14.40 -2.12
C PHE A 152 -22.33 -15.66 -2.72
N SER A 153 -21.18 -15.53 -3.41
CA SER A 153 -20.41 -16.69 -3.86
C SER A 153 -19.81 -17.41 -2.64
N PRO A 154 -19.96 -18.74 -2.54
CA PRO A 154 -19.39 -19.52 -1.43
C PRO A 154 -17.85 -19.49 -1.43
N GLU A 155 -17.25 -19.11 -2.53
CA GLU A 155 -15.79 -19.05 -2.71
C GLU A 155 -15.17 -17.72 -2.26
N THR A 156 -15.97 -16.65 -2.11
CA THR A 156 -15.44 -15.30 -1.85
C THR A 156 -14.80 -15.19 -0.47
N TYR A 157 -15.54 -15.58 0.59
CA TYR A 157 -15.01 -15.48 1.95
C TYR A 157 -13.81 -16.40 2.21
N PRO A 158 -13.81 -17.68 1.75
CA PRO A 158 -12.62 -18.50 1.87
C PRO A 158 -11.39 -17.92 1.15
N PHE A 159 -11.57 -17.29 -0.02
CA PHE A 159 -10.48 -16.64 -0.72
C PHE A 159 -9.90 -15.47 0.06
N ILE A 160 -10.78 -14.57 0.54
CA ILE A 160 -10.36 -13.39 1.30
C ILE A 160 -9.70 -13.80 2.62
N ASP A 161 -10.31 -14.74 3.35
CA ASP A 161 -9.81 -15.24 4.64
C ASP A 161 -8.39 -15.83 4.50
N ALA A 162 -8.16 -16.66 3.49
CA ALA A 162 -6.86 -17.23 3.22
C ALA A 162 -5.81 -16.17 2.84
N LEU A 163 -6.20 -15.18 2.02
CA LEU A 163 -5.32 -14.07 1.63
C LEU A 163 -4.92 -13.22 2.84
N PHE A 164 -5.87 -12.83 3.68
CA PHE A 164 -5.57 -12.02 4.87
C PHE A 164 -4.77 -12.79 5.92
N LYS A 165 -5.07 -14.07 6.15
CA LYS A 165 -4.31 -14.92 7.09
C LYS A 165 -2.84 -15.00 6.70
N GLU A 166 -2.54 -15.08 5.41
CA GLU A 166 -1.17 -15.14 4.92
C GLU A 166 -0.31 -13.94 5.38
N TYR A 167 -0.90 -12.76 5.52
CA TYR A 167 -0.16 -11.54 5.89
C TYR A 167 -0.30 -11.16 7.37
N LEU A 168 -1.29 -11.70 8.07
CA LEU A 168 -1.53 -11.40 9.49
C LEU A 168 -0.92 -12.45 10.43
N GLU A 169 -0.76 -13.70 9.96
CA GLU A 169 -0.30 -14.82 10.76
C GLU A 169 1.10 -15.34 10.36
N GLY A 170 1.69 -14.77 9.29
CA GLY A 170 2.97 -15.18 8.70
C GLY A 170 4.21 -14.48 9.27
#